data_6ef9395dadf5c26af76722484d3df964
#
_entry.id   6ef9395dadf5c26af76722484d3df964
#
_cell.length_a   1.000
_cell.length_b   1.000
_cell.length_c   1.000
_cell.angle_alpha   90.00
_cell.angle_beta   90.00
_cell.angle_gamma   90.00
#
_symmetry.space_group_name_H-M   'P 1'
#
loop_
_entity.id
_entity.type
_entity.pdbx_description
1 polymer ?
#
loop_
_entity_poly.entity_id
_entity_poly.type
_entity_poly.pdbx_seq_one_letter_code
_entity_poly.pdbx_strand_id
1 'polypeptide(L)'
;MLDRRIALRSLAQPRFAVLRYPAGQPPHGSANESPGANVEAIDLLIDARWVIPVNPAGRVLEHHSVAVRDGRILAVQPAAAAHAAYHAAERVELPRHALIPGLVNLHTHASMALMRGLADDMALMQWLQDRIWPAEARHVSPQFVYDGTLLACAEMLRGGITCFNEMYFYPGDAARAALDMGMRAALGLIAIDLPTAYASDAEDYLAKGLDLRDTLREQPLLSFCMAPHAPYTVSDRTFSRLLTLAEELDLPVHMHVHETQDEIARSVAQHGMRPLERLRRLGLVGPNLIAVHAIHLNKEEIALLVQNGCSVAHCPSSNLKFANGFAPVTRMLADGVNVGLGTDGSASNNRLDLFQEMRLAALLAKGLSGDARALPAQRALSMATLDGARALRLDHAIGSIESGKLADLAAVEFNVPDMLPCYDPISHLVYTAGRENVSHVWVAGRLLVENRELKNRPKNDLENLIVLWQNRLSMETKA
;
A
#
# COMPACT_ATOMS: atom_id res chain seq x y z
N MET A 1 2.60 20.36 42.18
CA MET A 1 1.71 19.33 42.71
C MET A 1 0.31 19.62 42.18
N LEU A 2 -0.09 18.93 41.13
CA LEU A 2 -1.49 18.70 40.74
C LEU A 2 -1.48 17.64 39.69
N ASP A 3 -1.90 16.49 40.12
CA ASP A 3 -2.01 15.22 39.39
C ASP A 3 -3.08 15.35 38.29
N ARG A 4 -2.72 15.17 37.03
CA ARG A 4 -3.66 15.00 35.93
C ARG A 4 -3.45 13.64 35.29
N ARG A 5 -3.86 12.61 35.99
CA ARG A 5 -4.18 11.30 35.39
C ARG A 5 -5.53 11.44 34.68
N ILE A 6 -5.49 11.68 33.38
CA ILE A 6 -6.68 11.55 32.53
C ILE A 6 -6.89 10.06 32.29
N ALA A 7 -8.02 9.60 32.82
CA ALA A 7 -8.49 8.22 32.72
C ALA A 7 -8.67 7.81 31.25
N LEU A 8 -7.85 6.89 30.79
CA LEU A 8 -8.12 6.05 29.62
C LEU A 8 -9.34 5.17 30.00
N ARG A 9 -10.50 5.52 29.51
CA ARG A 9 -11.69 4.66 29.56
C ARG A 9 -11.39 3.41 28.76
N SER A 10 -11.37 2.30 29.45
CA SER A 10 -11.35 0.93 28.99
C SER A 10 -12.22 0.75 27.74
N LEU A 11 -11.57 0.55 26.59
CA LEU A 11 -12.19 -0.06 25.42
C LEU A 11 -12.25 -1.56 25.73
N ALA A 12 -13.47 -2.07 25.86
CA ALA A 12 -13.72 -3.50 26.04
C ALA A 12 -13.20 -4.25 24.80
N GLN A 13 -12.12 -5.00 25.02
CA GLN A 13 -11.59 -5.94 24.02
C GLN A 13 -12.61 -7.06 23.80
N PRO A 14 -12.90 -7.45 22.55
CA PRO A 14 -13.51 -8.74 22.29
C PRO A 14 -12.50 -9.82 22.72
N ARG A 15 -12.87 -10.59 23.73
CA ARG A 15 -12.08 -11.72 24.23
C ARG A 15 -12.05 -12.79 23.13
N PHE A 16 -10.89 -12.97 22.51
CA PHE A 16 -10.59 -14.19 21.77
C PHE A 16 -10.45 -15.32 22.78
N ALA A 17 -11.39 -16.26 22.77
CA ALA A 17 -11.32 -17.48 23.54
C ALA A 17 -10.23 -18.38 22.93
N VAL A 18 -9.11 -18.50 23.61
CA VAL A 18 -8.11 -19.54 23.35
C VAL A 18 -8.67 -20.86 23.87
N LEU A 19 -9.26 -21.65 23.00
CA LEU A 19 -9.65 -23.02 23.31
C LEU A 19 -8.38 -23.88 23.44
N ARG A 20 -8.02 -24.19 24.70
CA ARG A 20 -7.04 -25.24 25.01
C ARG A 20 -7.79 -26.58 24.97
N TYR A 21 -7.42 -27.45 24.06
CA TYR A 21 -7.87 -28.85 24.06
C TYR A 21 -6.97 -29.71 24.99
N PRO A 22 -7.55 -30.59 25.81
CA PRO A 22 -6.77 -31.53 26.61
C PRO A 22 -6.25 -32.68 25.76
N ALA A 23 -5.02 -33.13 26.04
CA ALA A 23 -4.42 -34.32 25.46
C ALA A 23 -5.17 -35.58 25.93
N GLY A 24 -5.85 -36.25 25.00
CA GLY A 24 -6.47 -37.54 25.23
C GLY A 24 -5.72 -38.65 24.45
N GLN A 25 -5.45 -39.74 25.13
CA GLN A 25 -4.79 -40.95 24.60
C GLN A 25 -5.61 -41.63 23.53
N PRO A 26 -4.99 -42.40 22.59
CA PRO A 26 -5.70 -43.06 21.51
C PRO A 26 -6.34 -44.40 22.00
N PRO A 27 -7.54 -44.74 21.57
CA PRO A 27 -8.08 -46.08 21.70
C PRO A 27 -7.61 -46.97 20.54
N HIS A 28 -7.12 -48.17 20.86
CA HIS A 28 -6.94 -49.25 19.92
C HIS A 28 -8.32 -49.80 19.48
N GLY A 29 -8.56 -49.87 18.20
CA GLY A 29 -9.76 -50.52 17.65
C GLY A 29 -9.61 -50.68 16.15
N SER A 30 -9.38 -51.91 15.72
CA SER A 30 -9.36 -52.35 14.33
C SER A 30 -10.76 -52.28 13.71
N ALA A 31 -10.91 -51.54 12.62
CA ALA A 31 -11.99 -51.75 11.67
C ALA A 31 -11.53 -51.26 10.27
N ASN A 32 -11.65 -52.13 9.30
CA ASN A 32 -11.50 -51.85 7.88
C ASN A 32 -12.48 -50.78 7.45
N GLU A 33 -12.00 -49.55 7.29
CA GLU A 33 -12.71 -48.52 6.56
C GLU A 33 -11.97 -48.25 5.24
N SER A 34 -12.72 -48.39 4.15
CA SER A 34 -12.32 -47.87 2.83
C SER A 34 -11.81 -46.45 2.98
N PRO A 35 -10.80 -45.99 2.23
CA PRO A 35 -10.32 -44.63 2.34
C PRO A 35 -11.39 -43.67 1.76
N GLY A 36 -12.35 -43.30 2.59
CA GLY A 36 -13.13 -42.10 2.36
C GLY A 36 -12.13 -40.92 2.34
N ALA A 37 -12.06 -40.21 1.25
CA ALA A 37 -11.24 -39.02 1.15
C ALA A 37 -11.55 -38.14 2.39
N ASN A 38 -10.53 -37.91 3.23
CA ASN A 38 -10.68 -37.11 4.43
C ASN A 38 -10.89 -35.66 3.97
N VAL A 39 -12.14 -35.21 3.90
CA VAL A 39 -12.50 -33.87 3.45
C VAL A 39 -12.08 -32.91 4.57
N GLU A 40 -11.13 -32.01 4.26
CA GLU A 40 -10.55 -31.10 5.23
C GLU A 40 -11.47 -29.88 5.43
N ALA A 41 -11.75 -29.51 6.70
CA ALA A 41 -12.52 -28.30 7.01
C ALA A 41 -11.65 -27.06 6.84
N ILE A 42 -12.21 -26.03 6.14
CA ILE A 42 -11.56 -24.73 5.89
C ILE A 42 -12.56 -23.60 6.11
N ASP A 43 -12.05 -22.36 6.23
CA ASP A 43 -12.90 -21.21 6.48
C ASP A 43 -13.59 -20.74 5.19
N LEU A 44 -12.83 -20.61 4.09
CA LEU A 44 -13.26 -19.99 2.86
C LEU A 44 -12.72 -20.72 1.63
N LEU A 45 -13.59 -20.94 0.64
CA LEU A 45 -13.23 -21.41 -0.69
C LEU A 45 -13.71 -20.42 -1.75
N ILE A 46 -12.77 -19.87 -2.52
CA ILE A 46 -13.06 -18.93 -3.60
C ILE A 46 -12.85 -19.62 -4.94
N ASP A 47 -13.91 -19.82 -5.69
CA ASP A 47 -13.89 -20.39 -7.04
C ASP A 47 -13.85 -19.26 -8.07
N ALA A 48 -12.81 -19.16 -8.89
CA ALA A 48 -12.70 -18.11 -9.89
C ALA A 48 -12.50 -18.66 -11.31
N ARG A 49 -13.00 -17.90 -12.31
CA ARG A 49 -12.72 -18.25 -13.70
C ARG A 49 -11.22 -18.21 -13.98
N TRP A 50 -10.54 -17.16 -13.53
CA TRP A 50 -9.10 -17.02 -13.64
C TRP A 50 -8.51 -16.73 -12.25
N VAL A 51 -7.54 -17.49 -11.83
CA VAL A 51 -6.66 -17.15 -10.71
C VAL A 51 -5.32 -16.75 -11.31
N ILE A 52 -4.89 -15.51 -11.04
CA ILE A 52 -3.65 -14.93 -11.53
C ILE A 52 -2.69 -14.75 -10.36
N PRO A 53 -1.78 -15.71 -10.12
CA PRO A 53 -0.99 -15.74 -8.89
C PRO A 53 0.12 -14.66 -8.85
N VAL A 54 0.46 -14.03 -9.98
CA VAL A 54 1.57 -13.11 -10.18
C VAL A 54 2.94 -13.80 -10.13
N ASN A 55 3.14 -14.76 -9.25
CA ASN A 55 4.33 -15.62 -9.20
C ASN A 55 3.93 -17.09 -9.44
N PRO A 56 4.50 -17.78 -10.45
CA PRO A 56 5.43 -17.26 -11.47
C PRO A 56 4.76 -16.28 -12.43
N ALA A 57 5.56 -15.35 -12.98
CA ALA A 57 5.07 -14.30 -13.86
C ALA A 57 4.34 -14.86 -15.10
N GLY A 58 3.24 -14.17 -15.47
CA GLY A 58 2.45 -14.51 -16.67
C GLY A 58 1.55 -15.74 -16.52
N ARG A 59 1.50 -16.39 -15.34
CA ARG A 59 0.65 -17.56 -15.11
C ARG A 59 -0.81 -17.16 -14.94
N VAL A 60 -1.70 -17.84 -15.68
CA VAL A 60 -3.15 -17.76 -15.54
C VAL A 60 -3.68 -19.18 -15.31
N LEU A 61 -4.45 -19.36 -14.25
CA LEU A 61 -5.05 -20.65 -13.87
C LEU A 61 -6.56 -20.53 -14.11
N GLU A 62 -7.07 -21.24 -15.12
CA GLU A 62 -8.51 -21.25 -15.42
C GLU A 62 -9.26 -22.23 -14.54
N HIS A 63 -10.44 -21.81 -14.06
CA HIS A 63 -11.33 -22.65 -13.23
C HIS A 63 -10.63 -23.25 -12.01
N HIS A 64 -9.90 -22.40 -11.29
CA HIS A 64 -9.22 -22.78 -10.05
C HIS A 64 -9.91 -22.18 -8.83
N SER A 65 -9.70 -22.85 -7.71
CA SER A 65 -10.14 -22.40 -6.39
C SER A 65 -8.95 -22.07 -5.52
N VAL A 66 -9.15 -21.06 -4.67
CA VAL A 66 -8.24 -20.68 -3.58
C VAL A 66 -8.89 -21.11 -2.27
N ALA A 67 -8.28 -22.08 -1.59
CA ALA A 67 -8.69 -22.56 -0.27
C ALA A 67 -7.99 -21.74 0.81
N VAL A 68 -8.74 -21.23 1.78
CA VAL A 68 -8.24 -20.35 2.85
C VAL A 68 -8.62 -20.92 4.22
N ARG A 69 -7.63 -20.94 5.13
CA ARG A 69 -7.82 -21.30 6.53
C ARG A 69 -6.98 -20.38 7.41
N ASP A 70 -7.55 -19.90 8.52
CA ASP A 70 -6.90 -19.00 9.48
C ASP A 70 -6.31 -17.73 8.78
N GLY A 71 -7.03 -17.23 7.77
CA GLY A 71 -6.62 -16.06 6.99
C GLY A 71 -5.47 -16.31 6.01
N ARG A 72 -5.01 -17.55 5.84
CA ARG A 72 -3.91 -17.94 4.94
C ARG A 72 -4.40 -18.82 3.79
N ILE A 73 -3.76 -18.67 2.65
CA ILE A 73 -3.96 -19.51 1.48
C ILE A 73 -3.39 -20.90 1.81
N LEU A 74 -4.25 -21.90 1.87
CA LEU A 74 -3.87 -23.29 2.09
C LEU A 74 -3.43 -23.94 0.77
N ALA A 75 -4.24 -23.76 -0.28
CA ALA A 75 -3.98 -24.33 -1.59
C ALA A 75 -4.59 -23.49 -2.72
N VAL A 76 -4.01 -23.65 -3.92
CA VAL A 76 -4.56 -23.16 -5.19
C VAL A 76 -4.61 -24.36 -6.13
N GLN A 77 -5.80 -24.81 -6.52
CA GLN A 77 -5.95 -26.04 -7.31
C GLN A 77 -7.21 -25.98 -8.19
N PRO A 78 -7.33 -26.89 -9.19
CA PRO A 78 -8.54 -26.97 -10.02
C PRO A 78 -9.80 -27.09 -9.15
N ALA A 79 -10.88 -26.39 -9.50
CA ALA A 79 -12.08 -26.29 -8.68
C ALA A 79 -12.68 -27.67 -8.33
N ALA A 80 -12.72 -28.62 -9.28
CA ALA A 80 -13.23 -29.95 -9.01
C ALA A 80 -12.39 -30.70 -7.95
N ALA A 81 -11.07 -30.50 -7.93
CA ALA A 81 -10.20 -31.10 -6.92
C ALA A 81 -10.39 -30.44 -5.56
N ALA A 82 -10.55 -29.11 -5.54
CA ALA A 82 -10.81 -28.35 -4.30
C ALA A 82 -12.14 -28.79 -3.64
N HIS A 83 -13.21 -28.94 -4.44
CA HIS A 83 -14.51 -29.38 -3.94
C HIS A 83 -14.48 -30.80 -3.37
N ALA A 84 -13.61 -31.65 -3.89
CA ALA A 84 -13.43 -33.02 -3.36
C ALA A 84 -12.59 -33.05 -2.09
N ALA A 85 -11.65 -32.09 -1.94
CA ALA A 85 -10.68 -32.08 -0.84
C ALA A 85 -11.17 -31.28 0.38
N TYR A 86 -12.01 -30.24 0.18
CA TYR A 86 -12.36 -29.28 1.23
C TYR A 86 -13.85 -29.15 1.48
N HIS A 87 -14.19 -28.98 2.77
CA HIS A 87 -15.50 -28.52 3.23
C HIS A 87 -15.33 -27.11 3.82
N ALA A 88 -15.75 -26.10 3.07
CA ALA A 88 -15.61 -24.70 3.45
C ALA A 88 -16.83 -24.23 4.23
N ALA A 89 -16.60 -23.43 5.30
CA ALA A 89 -17.65 -22.73 6.03
C ALA A 89 -18.33 -21.67 5.16
N GLU A 90 -17.53 -20.99 4.31
CA GLU A 90 -18.00 -20.03 3.32
C GLU A 90 -17.48 -20.40 1.93
N ARG A 91 -18.35 -20.31 0.91
CA ARG A 91 -17.97 -20.51 -0.49
C ARG A 91 -18.40 -19.33 -1.32
N VAL A 92 -17.44 -18.77 -2.09
CA VAL A 92 -17.68 -17.64 -3.00
C VAL A 92 -17.44 -18.09 -4.43
N GLU A 93 -18.46 -18.00 -5.28
CA GLU A 93 -18.40 -18.39 -6.68
C GLU A 93 -18.26 -17.15 -7.57
N LEU A 94 -17.14 -17.08 -8.30
CA LEU A 94 -16.75 -15.97 -9.16
C LEU A 94 -16.54 -16.43 -10.62
N PRO A 95 -17.58 -16.95 -11.30
CA PRO A 95 -17.46 -17.61 -12.59
C PRO A 95 -17.05 -16.69 -13.74
N ARG A 96 -17.01 -15.37 -13.49
CA ARG A 96 -16.73 -14.32 -14.50
C ARG A 96 -15.68 -13.31 -14.03
N HIS A 97 -14.84 -13.72 -13.06
CA HIS A 97 -13.85 -12.84 -12.46
C HIS A 97 -12.44 -13.36 -12.62
N ALA A 98 -11.50 -12.44 -12.61
CA ALA A 98 -10.11 -12.71 -12.30
C ALA A 98 -9.86 -12.45 -10.81
N LEU A 99 -9.34 -13.45 -10.11
CA LEU A 99 -8.86 -13.34 -8.73
C LEU A 99 -7.36 -13.06 -8.78
N ILE A 100 -6.96 -11.93 -8.20
CA ILE A 100 -5.58 -11.44 -8.14
C ILE A 100 -5.15 -11.24 -6.69
N PRO A 101 -3.83 -11.18 -6.39
CA PRO A 101 -3.38 -10.67 -5.10
C PRO A 101 -3.94 -9.26 -4.88
N GLY A 102 -4.25 -8.91 -3.64
CA GLY A 102 -4.57 -7.53 -3.30
C GLY A 102 -3.46 -6.58 -3.74
N LEU A 103 -3.85 -5.42 -4.27
CA LEU A 103 -2.90 -4.42 -4.75
C LEU A 103 -2.18 -3.77 -3.55
N VAL A 104 -0.90 -3.43 -3.74
CA VAL A 104 -0.03 -2.81 -2.75
C VAL A 104 0.32 -1.39 -3.20
N ASN A 105 -0.20 -0.40 -2.49
CA ASN A 105 0.07 1.01 -2.74
C ASN A 105 1.32 1.45 -1.97
N LEU A 106 2.44 1.57 -2.66
CA LEU A 106 3.76 1.73 -2.05
C LEU A 106 4.04 3.15 -1.53
N HIS A 107 3.19 4.14 -1.83
CA HIS A 107 3.31 5.50 -1.33
C HIS A 107 1.97 6.22 -1.31
N THR A 108 1.63 6.77 -0.13
CA THR A 108 0.44 7.59 0.09
C THR A 108 0.70 8.73 1.08
N HIS A 109 -0.19 9.73 1.02
CA HIS A 109 -0.55 10.66 2.08
C HIS A 109 -2.05 10.53 2.30
N ALA A 110 -2.47 9.43 2.93
CA ALA A 110 -3.86 8.95 2.92
C ALA A 110 -4.86 9.99 3.43
N SER A 111 -4.53 10.68 4.53
CA SER A 111 -5.41 11.69 5.13
C SER A 111 -5.68 12.90 4.22
N MET A 112 -4.81 13.16 3.23
CA MET A 112 -5.04 14.19 2.22
C MET A 112 -6.20 13.86 1.26
N ALA A 113 -6.89 12.73 1.43
CA ALA A 113 -8.17 12.47 0.78
C ALA A 113 -9.21 13.57 1.06
N LEU A 114 -9.12 14.24 2.21
CA LEU A 114 -9.94 15.41 2.55
C LEU A 114 -9.55 16.70 1.79
N MET A 115 -8.33 16.76 1.25
CA MET A 115 -7.81 17.90 0.48
C MET A 115 -7.84 17.67 -1.05
N ARG A 116 -8.52 16.63 -1.50
CA ARG A 116 -8.67 16.30 -2.93
C ARG A 116 -9.23 17.47 -3.72
N GLY A 117 -8.49 17.90 -4.77
CA GLY A 117 -8.91 19.01 -5.63
C GLY A 117 -8.91 20.38 -4.93
N LEU A 118 -8.26 20.51 -3.78
CA LEU A 118 -8.12 21.81 -3.09
C LEU A 118 -7.33 22.81 -3.93
N ALA A 119 -6.34 22.33 -4.68
CA ALA A 119 -5.55 23.15 -5.59
C ALA A 119 -4.96 22.26 -6.71
N ASP A 120 -5.34 22.54 -7.94
CA ASP A 120 -4.85 21.87 -9.14
C ASP A 120 -4.13 22.90 -10.04
N ASP A 121 -3.44 22.42 -11.10
CA ASP A 121 -2.80 23.22 -12.14
C ASP A 121 -1.73 24.21 -11.62
N MET A 122 -0.91 23.76 -10.66
CA MET A 122 0.17 24.54 -10.04
C MET A 122 1.48 23.75 -10.03
N ALA A 123 2.62 24.45 -10.08
CA ALA A 123 3.92 23.82 -9.85
C ALA A 123 4.06 23.37 -8.39
N LEU A 124 4.80 22.28 -8.13
CA LEU A 124 4.87 21.61 -6.82
C LEU A 124 5.19 22.58 -5.67
N MET A 125 6.26 23.37 -5.78
CA MET A 125 6.65 24.26 -4.68
C MET A 125 5.65 25.39 -4.43
N GLN A 126 5.02 25.92 -5.49
CA GLN A 126 3.95 26.91 -5.36
C GLN A 126 2.71 26.25 -4.72
N TRP A 127 2.34 25.06 -5.16
CA TRP A 127 1.24 24.28 -4.59
C TRP A 127 1.45 24.02 -3.09
N LEU A 128 2.67 23.61 -2.68
CA LEU A 128 3.00 23.39 -1.27
C LEU A 128 2.90 24.68 -0.45
N GLN A 129 3.57 25.76 -0.89
CA GLN A 129 3.73 26.99 -0.11
C GLN A 129 2.44 27.81 -0.05
N ASP A 130 1.71 27.91 -1.15
CA ASP A 130 0.55 28.80 -1.26
C ASP A 130 -0.77 28.11 -0.85
N ARG A 131 -0.82 26.76 -0.87
CA ARG A 131 -2.06 26.01 -0.67
C ARG A 131 -1.99 24.94 0.42
N ILE A 132 -1.05 24.01 0.31
CA ILE A 132 -1.06 22.81 1.17
C ILE A 132 -0.56 23.13 2.57
N TRP A 133 0.64 23.68 2.73
CA TRP A 133 1.16 23.99 4.05
C TRP A 133 0.26 24.94 4.86
N PRO A 134 -0.34 26.01 4.27
CA PRO A 134 -1.33 26.81 4.97
C PRO A 134 -2.59 26.02 5.39
N ALA A 135 -3.08 25.10 4.54
CA ALA A 135 -4.22 24.27 4.88
C ALA A 135 -3.86 23.24 5.97
N GLU A 136 -2.69 22.61 5.88
CA GLU A 136 -2.17 21.70 6.89
C GLU A 136 -2.01 22.37 8.25
N ALA A 137 -1.41 23.54 8.29
CA ALA A 137 -1.20 24.30 9.53
C ALA A 137 -2.51 24.62 10.27
N ARG A 138 -3.62 24.74 9.53
CA ARG A 138 -4.94 25.07 10.09
C ARG A 138 -5.78 23.85 10.46
N HIS A 139 -5.73 22.81 9.66
CA HIS A 139 -6.71 21.73 9.71
C HIS A 139 -6.16 20.40 10.21
N VAL A 140 -4.85 20.14 10.01
CA VAL A 140 -4.26 18.86 10.39
C VAL A 140 -4.28 18.70 11.90
N SER A 141 -4.91 17.62 12.31
CA SER A 141 -5.15 17.24 13.71
C SER A 141 -5.33 15.72 13.77
N PRO A 142 -5.29 15.11 14.96
CA PRO A 142 -5.61 13.68 15.11
C PRO A 142 -6.92 13.29 14.41
N GLN A 143 -7.98 14.11 14.56
CA GLN A 143 -9.29 13.83 13.95
C GLN A 143 -9.26 13.98 12.42
N PHE A 144 -8.56 14.99 11.88
CA PHE A 144 -8.37 15.15 10.44
C PHE A 144 -7.69 13.91 9.83
N VAL A 145 -6.61 13.45 10.48
CA VAL A 145 -5.85 12.31 9.97
C VAL A 145 -6.68 11.02 10.05
N TYR A 146 -7.36 10.79 11.16
CA TYR A 146 -8.26 9.65 11.29
C TYR A 146 -9.36 9.64 10.21
N ASP A 147 -10.11 10.73 10.08
CA ASP A 147 -11.22 10.84 9.14
C ASP A 147 -10.76 10.75 7.68
N GLY A 148 -9.68 11.46 7.33
CA GLY A 148 -9.13 11.42 5.98
C GLY A 148 -8.58 10.04 5.61
N THR A 149 -7.94 9.36 6.55
CA THR A 149 -7.46 7.99 6.34
C THR A 149 -8.61 6.99 6.22
N LEU A 150 -9.71 7.16 6.97
CA LEU A 150 -10.93 6.34 6.78
C LEU A 150 -11.45 6.48 5.34
N LEU A 151 -11.54 7.71 4.85
CA LEU A 151 -12.00 7.97 3.48
C LEU A 151 -11.05 7.36 2.43
N ALA A 152 -9.74 7.49 2.65
CA ALA A 152 -8.73 6.89 1.79
C ALA A 152 -8.80 5.36 1.78
N CYS A 153 -8.91 4.72 2.96
CA CYS A 153 -9.07 3.27 3.06
C CYS A 153 -10.33 2.78 2.35
N ALA A 154 -11.44 3.49 2.48
CA ALA A 154 -12.68 3.17 1.78
C ALA A 154 -12.52 3.21 0.25
N GLU A 155 -11.82 4.22 -0.27
CA GLU A 155 -11.51 4.33 -1.69
C GLU A 155 -10.55 3.24 -2.16
N MET A 156 -9.44 3.03 -1.44
CA MET A 156 -8.43 2.04 -1.75
C MET A 156 -8.99 0.62 -1.74
N LEU A 157 -9.73 0.22 -0.71
CA LEU A 157 -10.37 -1.09 -0.63
C LEU A 157 -11.31 -1.33 -1.82
N ARG A 158 -12.18 -0.36 -2.15
CA ARG A 158 -13.07 -0.47 -3.31
C ARG A 158 -12.30 -0.50 -4.64
N GLY A 159 -11.05 -0.10 -4.66
CA GLY A 159 -10.11 -0.20 -5.78
C GLY A 159 -9.23 -1.45 -5.76
N GLY A 160 -9.46 -2.41 -4.85
CA GLY A 160 -8.67 -3.65 -4.78
C GLY A 160 -7.33 -3.52 -4.07
N ILE A 161 -7.03 -2.38 -3.46
CA ILE A 161 -5.81 -2.14 -2.67
C ILE A 161 -6.05 -2.70 -1.27
N THR A 162 -5.19 -3.64 -0.84
CA THR A 162 -5.28 -4.29 0.48
C THR A 162 -4.20 -3.83 1.44
N CYS A 163 -3.13 -3.22 0.92
CA CYS A 163 -2.00 -2.72 1.69
C CYS A 163 -1.57 -1.35 1.15
N PHE A 164 -1.29 -0.41 2.05
CA PHE A 164 -0.73 0.90 1.67
C PHE A 164 0.45 1.28 2.56
N ASN A 165 1.38 2.06 2.01
CA ASN A 165 2.52 2.65 2.72
C ASN A 165 2.26 4.14 2.92
N GLU A 166 2.18 4.56 4.17
CA GLU A 166 1.78 5.91 4.58
C GLU A 166 2.96 6.77 4.96
N MET A 167 2.92 8.03 4.59
CA MET A 167 3.85 9.07 5.07
C MET A 167 3.06 10.32 5.44
N TYR A 168 2.64 10.45 6.69
CA TYR A 168 1.95 11.64 7.14
C TYR A 168 2.09 11.88 8.65
N PHE A 169 1.59 13.02 9.14
CA PHE A 169 1.54 13.36 10.56
C PHE A 169 0.52 12.48 11.30
N TYR A 170 0.65 12.38 12.62
CA TYR A 170 -0.24 11.59 13.48
C TYR A 170 -0.42 10.13 13.00
N PRO A 171 0.67 9.39 12.77
CA PRO A 171 0.58 8.01 12.24
C PRO A 171 -0.25 7.07 13.12
N GLY A 172 -0.43 7.37 14.40
CA GLY A 172 -1.31 6.63 15.30
C GLY A 172 -2.79 6.72 14.94
N ASP A 173 -3.23 7.88 14.44
CA ASP A 173 -4.61 8.08 13.99
C ASP A 173 -4.83 7.44 12.62
N ALA A 174 -3.83 7.46 11.75
CA ALA A 174 -3.83 6.67 10.50
C ALA A 174 -3.90 5.16 10.79
N ALA A 175 -3.12 4.68 11.77
CA ALA A 175 -3.16 3.28 12.23
C ALA A 175 -4.56 2.87 12.70
N ARG A 176 -5.18 3.68 13.56
CA ARG A 176 -6.54 3.43 14.06
C ARG A 176 -7.55 3.33 12.92
N ALA A 177 -7.50 4.27 11.96
CA ALA A 177 -8.39 4.25 10.80
C ALA A 177 -8.18 2.99 9.93
N ALA A 178 -6.94 2.59 9.68
CA ALA A 178 -6.62 1.37 8.94
C ALA A 178 -7.15 0.12 9.65
N LEU A 179 -6.96 0.01 10.97
CA LEU A 179 -7.48 -1.09 11.79
C LEU A 179 -9.01 -1.14 11.80
N ASP A 180 -9.68 0.00 11.94
CA ASP A 180 -11.14 0.10 11.91
C ASP A 180 -11.71 -0.31 10.55
N MET A 181 -10.97 -0.06 9.47
CA MET A 181 -11.32 -0.50 8.12
C MET A 181 -10.89 -1.94 7.82
N GLY A 182 -10.10 -2.56 8.70
CA GLY A 182 -9.53 -3.90 8.49
C GLY A 182 -8.46 -3.95 7.40
N MET A 183 -7.90 -2.83 7.02
CA MET A 183 -6.92 -2.70 5.94
C MET A 183 -5.49 -2.82 6.47
N ARG A 184 -4.59 -3.43 5.69
CA ARG A 184 -3.17 -3.50 6.03
C ARG A 184 -2.47 -2.16 5.74
N ALA A 185 -1.59 -1.72 6.66
CA ALA A 185 -0.82 -0.50 6.51
C ALA A 185 0.64 -0.68 6.93
N ALA A 186 1.56 -0.13 6.13
CA ALA A 186 2.91 0.19 6.55
C ALA A 186 2.94 1.67 6.96
N LEU A 187 3.23 1.94 8.22
CA LEU A 187 3.15 3.29 8.79
C LEU A 187 4.52 3.94 8.83
N GLY A 188 4.65 5.05 8.15
CA GLY A 188 5.85 5.88 8.18
C GLY A 188 5.98 6.62 9.51
N LEU A 189 7.07 6.35 10.23
CA LEU A 189 7.50 7.15 11.38
C LEU A 189 8.16 8.41 10.83
N ILE A 190 7.32 9.42 10.55
CA ILE A 190 7.75 10.63 9.86
C ILE A 190 8.77 11.42 10.67
N ALA A 191 9.76 12.01 9.98
CA ALA A 191 10.70 12.96 10.56
C ALA A 191 10.99 14.11 9.60
N ILE A 192 10.94 15.33 10.15
CA ILE A 192 11.23 16.59 9.47
C ILE A 192 11.95 17.50 10.47
N ASP A 193 12.95 18.29 10.02
CA ASP A 193 13.65 19.26 10.88
C ASP A 193 12.89 20.61 11.00
N LEU A 194 11.57 20.57 10.92
CA LEU A 194 10.69 21.73 11.04
C LEU A 194 9.58 21.42 12.04
N PRO A 195 9.19 22.37 12.89
CA PRO A 195 8.06 22.20 13.80
C PRO A 195 6.74 22.14 13.02
N THR A 196 5.83 21.28 13.48
CA THR A 196 4.45 21.19 13.00
C THR A 196 3.49 21.05 14.17
N ALA A 197 2.19 20.95 13.89
CA ALA A 197 1.20 20.64 14.92
C ALA A 197 1.42 19.26 15.57
N TYR A 198 2.13 18.35 14.91
CA TYR A 198 2.41 17.00 15.40
C TYR A 198 3.64 16.95 16.32
N ALA A 199 4.74 17.61 15.96
CA ALA A 199 5.98 17.55 16.71
C ALA A 199 6.76 18.87 16.63
N SER A 200 7.54 19.18 17.69
CA SER A 200 8.30 20.41 17.83
C SER A 200 9.62 20.42 17.06
N ASP A 201 10.24 19.25 16.89
CA ASP A 201 11.53 19.05 16.24
C ASP A 201 11.74 17.56 15.87
N ALA A 202 12.85 17.25 15.19
CA ALA A 202 13.15 15.90 14.72
C ALA A 202 13.20 14.85 15.84
N GLU A 203 13.71 15.18 17.01
CA GLU A 203 13.77 14.24 18.15
C GLU A 203 12.37 13.93 18.69
N ASP A 204 11.49 14.93 18.75
CA ASP A 204 10.09 14.74 19.16
C ASP A 204 9.31 13.89 18.14
N TYR A 205 9.55 14.08 16.82
CA TYR A 205 9.02 13.20 15.78
C TYR A 205 9.43 11.75 15.99
N LEU A 206 10.73 11.51 16.20
CA LEU A 206 11.27 10.17 16.39
C LEU A 206 10.78 9.53 17.69
N ALA A 207 10.75 10.29 18.79
CA ALA A 207 10.28 9.78 20.08
C ALA A 207 8.81 9.32 20.00
N LYS A 208 7.93 10.14 19.40
CA LYS A 208 6.51 9.81 19.18
C LYS A 208 6.33 8.61 18.25
N GLY A 209 7.14 8.56 17.18
CA GLY A 209 7.12 7.44 16.25
C GLY A 209 7.52 6.12 16.89
N LEU A 210 8.58 6.11 17.68
CA LEU A 210 9.06 4.91 18.38
C LEU A 210 8.06 4.42 19.43
N ASP A 211 7.48 5.32 20.24
CA ASP A 211 6.43 5.00 21.22
C ASP A 211 5.21 4.37 20.55
N LEU A 212 4.77 4.93 19.41
CA LEU A 212 3.70 4.37 18.60
C LEU A 212 4.02 2.96 18.12
N ARG A 213 5.22 2.77 17.52
CA ARG A 213 5.66 1.47 17.04
C ARG A 213 5.66 0.45 18.15
N ASP A 214 6.23 0.77 19.28
CA ASP A 214 6.32 -0.15 20.41
C ASP A 214 4.95 -0.52 20.98
N THR A 215 3.99 0.39 20.92
CA THR A 215 2.59 0.15 21.30
C THR A 215 1.84 -0.74 20.31
N LEU A 216 2.10 -0.60 19.00
CA LEU A 216 1.29 -1.23 17.96
C LEU A 216 2.01 -2.35 17.17
N ARG A 217 3.27 -2.66 17.43
CA ARG A 217 4.07 -3.64 16.66
C ARG A 217 3.48 -5.05 16.61
N GLU A 218 2.66 -5.41 17.59
CA GLU A 218 2.00 -6.72 17.65
C GLU A 218 0.67 -6.76 16.86
N GLN A 219 0.26 -5.66 16.23
CA GLN A 219 -0.95 -5.63 15.40
C GLN A 219 -0.68 -6.29 14.05
N PRO A 220 -1.40 -7.39 13.70
CA PRO A 220 -1.05 -8.22 12.53
C PRO A 220 -1.28 -7.53 11.18
N LEU A 221 -2.04 -6.44 11.16
CA LEU A 221 -2.30 -5.64 9.95
C LEU A 221 -1.31 -4.48 9.79
N LEU A 222 -0.47 -4.20 10.80
CA LEU A 222 0.42 -3.06 10.78
C LEU A 222 1.88 -3.49 10.62
N SER A 223 2.62 -2.72 9.85
CA SER A 223 4.07 -2.71 9.78
C SER A 223 4.55 -1.26 9.83
N PHE A 224 5.86 -1.06 9.95
CA PHE A 224 6.42 0.28 10.14
C PHE A 224 7.60 0.50 9.20
N CYS A 225 7.85 1.75 8.84
CA CYS A 225 9.07 2.20 8.17
C CYS A 225 9.53 3.53 8.78
N MET A 226 10.81 3.83 8.74
CA MET A 226 11.29 5.19 9.00
C MET A 226 10.94 6.05 7.80
N ALA A 227 10.37 7.23 8.03
CA ALA A 227 9.91 8.09 6.96
C ALA A 227 10.49 9.52 7.04
N PRO A 228 11.82 9.70 6.84
CA PRO A 228 12.35 11.04 6.63
C PRO A 228 11.73 11.62 5.36
N HIS A 229 11.11 12.80 5.47
CA HIS A 229 10.27 13.35 4.40
C HIS A 229 11.03 13.47 3.07
N ALA A 230 12.13 14.23 3.04
CA ALA A 230 12.92 14.46 1.84
C ALA A 230 14.34 14.96 2.18
N PRO A 231 15.32 14.86 1.27
CA PRO A 231 16.68 15.35 1.50
C PRO A 231 16.78 16.85 1.83
N TYR A 232 15.81 17.64 1.38
CA TYR A 232 15.80 19.10 1.62
C TYR A 232 15.08 19.53 2.91
N THR A 233 14.41 18.60 3.61
CA THR A 233 13.71 18.88 4.89
C THR A 233 14.36 18.18 6.08
N VAL A 234 15.41 17.39 5.85
CA VAL A 234 16.06 16.57 6.88
C VAL A 234 17.57 16.81 6.86
N SER A 235 18.12 17.14 8.03
CA SER A 235 19.55 17.38 8.22
C SER A 235 20.36 16.09 8.28
N ASP A 236 21.70 16.20 8.07
CA ASP A 236 22.63 15.07 8.18
C ASP A 236 22.61 14.43 9.58
N ARG A 237 22.44 15.25 10.62
CA ARG A 237 22.30 14.78 12.01
C ARG A 237 21.08 13.89 12.16
N THR A 238 19.94 14.36 11.68
CA THR A 238 18.67 13.60 11.74
C THR A 238 18.75 12.33 10.89
N PHE A 239 19.34 12.39 9.69
CA PHE A 239 19.58 11.21 8.86
C PHE A 239 20.46 10.17 9.56
N SER A 240 21.55 10.59 10.22
CA SER A 240 22.40 9.66 10.96
C SER A 240 21.66 8.98 12.11
N ARG A 241 20.81 9.72 12.81
CA ARG A 241 19.95 9.17 13.88
C ARG A 241 18.92 8.19 13.34
N LEU A 242 18.25 8.54 12.22
CA LEU A 242 17.29 7.69 11.53
C LEU A 242 17.93 6.39 11.04
N LEU A 243 19.12 6.46 10.46
CA LEU A 243 19.86 5.28 9.99
C LEU A 243 20.11 4.30 11.14
N THR A 244 20.65 4.79 12.26
CA THR A 244 20.88 3.96 13.45
C THR A 244 19.60 3.25 13.89
N LEU A 245 18.48 3.97 13.96
CA LEU A 245 17.19 3.39 14.35
C LEU A 245 16.64 2.40 13.31
N ALA A 246 16.79 2.69 12.03
CA ALA A 246 16.37 1.80 10.95
C ALA A 246 17.14 0.47 10.99
N GLU A 247 18.44 0.52 11.27
CA GLU A 247 19.30 -0.68 11.40
C GLU A 247 18.97 -1.45 12.68
N GLU A 248 18.87 -0.79 13.83
CA GLU A 248 18.55 -1.42 15.12
C GLU A 248 17.18 -2.10 15.14
N LEU A 249 16.21 -1.52 14.44
CA LEU A 249 14.81 -1.99 14.41
C LEU A 249 14.47 -2.81 13.17
N ASP A 250 15.44 -2.99 12.26
CA ASP A 250 15.27 -3.64 10.94
C ASP A 250 14.10 -3.09 10.14
N LEU A 251 14.00 -1.76 10.02
CA LEU A 251 12.92 -1.07 9.33
C LEU A 251 13.34 -0.57 7.95
N PRO A 252 12.43 -0.60 6.94
CA PRO A 252 12.62 0.14 5.69
C PRO A 252 12.72 1.65 5.94
N VAL A 253 13.36 2.36 5.00
CA VAL A 253 13.43 3.83 4.96
C VAL A 253 12.68 4.32 3.73
N HIS A 254 11.58 5.03 3.92
CA HIS A 254 10.67 5.51 2.89
C HIS A 254 10.82 7.03 2.76
N MET A 255 11.24 7.54 1.59
CA MET A 255 11.63 8.94 1.45
C MET A 255 11.45 9.45 0.02
N HIS A 256 10.99 10.71 -0.16
CA HIS A 256 11.00 11.39 -1.46
C HIS A 256 12.44 11.67 -1.88
N VAL A 257 12.81 11.27 -3.11
CA VAL A 257 14.17 11.44 -3.64
C VAL A 257 14.12 11.77 -5.12
N HIS A 258 14.82 12.82 -5.53
CA HIS A 258 14.96 13.23 -6.94
C HIS A 258 13.62 13.49 -7.63
N GLU A 259 12.68 14.09 -6.92
CA GLU A 259 11.36 14.42 -7.42
C GLU A 259 11.39 15.58 -8.41
N THR A 260 12.16 16.63 -8.10
CA THR A 260 12.25 17.84 -8.94
C THR A 260 13.68 18.22 -9.28
N GLN A 261 13.87 18.95 -10.38
CA GLN A 261 15.18 19.56 -10.71
C GLN A 261 15.60 20.60 -9.67
N ASP A 262 14.65 21.30 -9.07
CA ASP A 262 14.93 22.30 -8.02
C ASP A 262 15.50 21.63 -6.75
N GLU A 263 14.98 20.47 -6.33
CA GLU A 263 15.57 19.66 -5.25
C GLU A 263 17.04 19.37 -5.51
N ILE A 264 17.37 18.95 -6.75
CA ILE A 264 18.74 18.63 -7.15
C ILE A 264 19.62 19.89 -7.12
N ALA A 265 19.14 20.97 -7.72
CA ALA A 265 19.89 22.23 -7.77
C ALA A 265 20.19 22.77 -6.36
N ARG A 266 19.21 22.72 -5.46
CA ARG A 266 19.40 23.12 -4.04
C ARG A 266 20.41 22.23 -3.34
N SER A 267 20.33 20.92 -3.50
CA SER A 267 21.28 19.98 -2.89
C SER A 267 22.71 20.23 -3.37
N VAL A 268 22.90 20.45 -4.67
CA VAL A 268 24.21 20.79 -5.23
C VAL A 268 24.72 22.12 -4.69
N ALA A 269 23.87 23.14 -4.58
CA ALA A 269 24.24 24.44 -4.03
C ALA A 269 24.63 24.37 -2.54
N GLN A 270 23.90 23.59 -1.74
CA GLN A 270 24.09 23.51 -0.28
C GLN A 270 25.15 22.51 0.13
N HIS A 271 25.23 21.37 -0.54
CA HIS A 271 26.06 20.23 -0.15
C HIS A 271 27.17 19.88 -1.16
N GLY A 272 27.22 20.59 -2.31
CA GLY A 272 28.18 20.30 -3.38
C GLY A 272 27.94 18.97 -4.11
N MET A 273 26.75 18.33 -3.91
CA MET A 273 26.44 17.04 -4.49
C MET A 273 24.93 16.84 -4.66
N ARG A 274 24.56 15.90 -5.53
CA ARG A 274 23.16 15.51 -5.75
C ARG A 274 22.59 14.76 -4.54
N PRO A 275 21.25 14.79 -4.31
CA PRO A 275 20.62 14.19 -3.13
C PRO A 275 21.02 12.73 -2.88
N LEU A 276 20.98 11.87 -3.89
CA LEU A 276 21.28 10.44 -3.72
C LEU A 276 22.75 10.20 -3.33
N GLU A 277 23.69 11.00 -3.84
CA GLU A 277 25.09 10.93 -3.42
C GLU A 277 25.28 11.37 -1.96
N ARG A 278 24.53 12.40 -1.51
CA ARG A 278 24.51 12.79 -0.09
C ARG A 278 24.00 11.64 0.78
N LEU A 279 22.89 11.01 0.41
CA LEU A 279 22.33 9.86 1.12
C LEU A 279 23.30 8.67 1.14
N ARG A 280 24.00 8.41 0.04
CA ARG A 280 25.04 7.38 -0.03
C ARG A 280 26.17 7.63 0.97
N ARG A 281 26.68 8.85 1.06
CA ARG A 281 27.72 9.22 2.02
C ARG A 281 27.28 9.10 3.47
N LEU A 282 25.99 9.30 3.73
CA LEU A 282 25.38 9.13 5.05
C LEU A 282 25.04 7.67 5.36
N GLY A 283 25.21 6.73 4.42
CA GLY A 283 24.94 5.30 4.61
C GLY A 283 23.47 4.90 4.37
N LEU A 284 22.60 5.83 3.90
CA LEU A 284 21.17 5.57 3.72
C LEU A 284 20.82 4.83 2.41
N VAL A 285 21.78 4.69 1.49
CA VAL A 285 21.57 3.94 0.24
C VAL A 285 21.89 2.48 0.49
N GLY A 286 20.86 1.68 0.66
CA GLY A 286 20.95 0.26 0.98
C GLY A 286 19.62 -0.47 0.68
N PRO A 287 19.54 -1.77 0.97
CA PRO A 287 18.37 -2.60 0.64
C PRO A 287 17.09 -2.17 1.37
N ASN A 288 17.21 -1.32 2.38
CA ASN A 288 16.10 -0.76 3.14
C ASN A 288 15.50 0.49 2.50
N LEU A 289 16.19 1.14 1.55
CA LEU A 289 15.72 2.38 0.96
C LEU A 289 14.60 2.14 -0.05
N ILE A 290 13.48 2.83 0.16
CA ILE A 290 12.38 3.00 -0.78
C ILE A 290 12.39 4.47 -1.23
N ALA A 291 12.98 4.72 -2.40
CA ALA A 291 13.04 6.05 -2.99
C ALA A 291 11.73 6.37 -3.73
N VAL A 292 10.99 7.38 -3.28
CA VAL A 292 9.74 7.80 -3.90
C VAL A 292 10.02 8.75 -5.05
N HIS A 293 9.25 8.66 -6.11
CA HIS A 293 9.32 9.37 -7.40
C HIS A 293 10.54 9.00 -8.24
N ALA A 294 11.77 9.25 -7.77
CA ALA A 294 13.02 8.92 -8.48
C ALA A 294 13.02 9.34 -9.96
N ILE A 295 12.54 10.58 -10.23
CA ILE A 295 12.31 11.08 -11.60
C ILE A 295 13.62 11.41 -12.28
N HIS A 296 14.50 12.16 -11.60
CA HIS A 296 15.67 12.77 -12.19
C HIS A 296 16.97 11.98 -11.92
N LEU A 297 16.89 10.65 -12.01
CA LEU A 297 18.06 9.78 -11.88
C LEU A 297 18.92 9.81 -13.14
N ASN A 298 20.25 9.86 -12.96
CA ASN A 298 21.21 9.59 -14.02
C ASN A 298 21.61 8.10 -14.05
N LYS A 299 22.49 7.70 -15.00
CA LYS A 299 22.89 6.28 -15.17
C LYS A 299 23.65 5.75 -13.96
N GLU A 300 24.51 6.55 -13.40
CA GLU A 300 25.34 6.23 -12.24
C GLU A 300 24.48 6.02 -10.99
N GLU A 301 23.45 6.83 -10.83
CA GLU A 301 22.50 6.72 -9.73
C GLU A 301 21.59 5.49 -9.86
N ILE A 302 21.17 5.13 -11.08
CA ILE A 302 20.43 3.87 -11.31
C ILE A 302 21.34 2.68 -10.96
N ALA A 303 22.61 2.69 -11.42
CA ALA A 303 23.58 1.65 -11.08
C ALA A 303 23.79 1.55 -9.55
N LEU A 304 23.82 2.68 -8.85
CA LEU A 304 23.94 2.73 -7.40
C LEU A 304 22.73 2.08 -6.70
N LEU A 305 21.50 2.36 -7.16
CA LEU A 305 20.29 1.72 -6.63
C LEU A 305 20.33 0.20 -6.81
N VAL A 306 20.76 -0.28 -8.00
CA VAL A 306 20.90 -1.72 -8.29
C VAL A 306 21.91 -2.38 -7.37
N GLN A 307 23.13 -1.81 -7.29
CA GLN A 307 24.22 -2.37 -6.49
C GLN A 307 23.90 -2.48 -5.01
N ASN A 308 23.05 -1.61 -4.52
CA ASN A 308 22.65 -1.57 -3.11
C ASN A 308 21.27 -2.17 -2.83
N GLY A 309 20.60 -2.77 -3.84
CA GLY A 309 19.31 -3.45 -3.66
C GLY A 309 18.16 -2.53 -3.26
N CYS A 310 18.23 -1.23 -3.60
CA CYS A 310 17.20 -0.26 -3.28
C CYS A 310 15.90 -0.51 -4.06
N SER A 311 14.79 -0.07 -3.50
CA SER A 311 13.48 -0.07 -4.16
C SER A 311 13.05 1.34 -4.56
N VAL A 312 12.17 1.45 -5.55
CA VAL A 312 11.57 2.72 -6.00
C VAL A 312 10.05 2.62 -5.92
N ALA A 313 9.40 3.64 -5.36
CA ALA A 313 7.96 3.85 -5.43
C ALA A 313 7.67 4.84 -6.59
N HIS A 314 7.18 4.30 -7.71
CA HIS A 314 6.84 5.11 -8.88
C HIS A 314 5.40 5.61 -8.80
N CYS A 315 5.22 6.93 -8.88
CA CYS A 315 3.93 7.62 -8.77
C CYS A 315 3.63 8.41 -10.06
N PRO A 316 3.31 7.73 -11.17
CA PRO A 316 3.25 8.39 -12.49
C PRO A 316 2.22 9.51 -12.58
N SER A 317 1.03 9.37 -11.98
CA SER A 317 0.01 10.43 -12.04
C SER A 317 0.46 11.71 -11.33
N SER A 318 1.04 11.60 -10.13
CA SER A 318 1.57 12.74 -9.38
C SER A 318 2.72 13.42 -10.14
N ASN A 319 3.67 12.63 -10.64
CA ASN A 319 4.80 13.14 -11.44
C ASN A 319 4.34 13.98 -12.63
N LEU A 320 3.27 13.55 -13.30
CA LEU A 320 2.69 14.23 -14.46
C LEU A 320 1.86 15.46 -14.07
N LYS A 321 1.07 15.34 -12.99
CA LYS A 321 0.22 16.44 -12.52
C LYS A 321 1.02 17.69 -12.20
N PHE A 322 2.18 17.53 -11.56
CA PHE A 322 3.09 18.63 -11.26
C PHE A 322 4.07 18.98 -12.38
N ALA A 323 4.00 18.28 -13.50
CA ALA A 323 4.96 18.41 -14.59
C ALA A 323 6.43 18.23 -14.13
N ASN A 324 6.65 17.41 -13.11
CA ASN A 324 7.98 17.13 -12.54
C ASN A 324 8.88 16.35 -13.50
N GLY A 325 8.32 15.69 -14.52
CA GLY A 325 9.04 14.95 -15.55
C GLY A 325 8.71 13.45 -15.57
N PHE A 326 9.59 12.69 -16.23
CA PHE A 326 9.38 11.26 -16.46
C PHE A 326 10.47 10.44 -15.78
N ALA A 327 10.10 9.60 -14.83
CA ALA A 327 11.04 8.67 -14.21
C ALA A 327 11.56 7.64 -15.25
N PRO A 328 12.85 7.28 -15.22
CA PRO A 328 13.47 6.36 -16.18
C PRO A 328 13.12 4.89 -15.90
N VAL A 329 11.82 4.57 -15.73
CA VAL A 329 11.30 3.28 -15.28
C VAL A 329 11.78 2.13 -16.16
N THR A 330 11.74 2.30 -17.48
CA THR A 330 12.21 1.26 -18.42
C THR A 330 13.67 0.88 -18.15
N ARG A 331 14.51 1.88 -17.90
CA ARG A 331 15.93 1.65 -17.59
C ARG A 331 16.10 1.02 -16.21
N MET A 332 15.43 1.54 -15.19
CA MET A 332 15.48 0.97 -13.83
C MET A 332 15.13 -0.52 -13.83
N LEU A 333 14.04 -0.89 -14.51
CA LEU A 333 13.59 -2.28 -14.60
C LEU A 333 14.56 -3.16 -15.40
N ALA A 334 15.13 -2.66 -16.50
CA ALA A 334 16.11 -3.39 -17.30
C ALA A 334 17.41 -3.65 -16.55
N ASP A 335 17.82 -2.71 -15.69
CA ASP A 335 19.04 -2.83 -14.88
C ASP A 335 18.79 -3.61 -13.57
N GLY A 336 17.53 -3.94 -13.22
CA GLY A 336 17.18 -4.80 -12.09
C GLY A 336 16.76 -4.08 -10.80
N VAL A 337 16.45 -2.78 -10.84
CA VAL A 337 15.86 -2.07 -9.70
C VAL A 337 14.47 -2.67 -9.41
N ASN A 338 14.15 -2.93 -8.13
CA ASN A 338 12.81 -3.24 -7.71
C ASN A 338 11.94 -1.97 -7.76
N VAL A 339 10.91 -1.96 -8.60
CA VAL A 339 10.00 -0.80 -8.76
C VAL A 339 8.58 -1.23 -8.46
N GLY A 340 7.99 -0.64 -7.42
CA GLY A 340 6.57 -0.75 -7.11
C GLY A 340 5.82 0.53 -7.50
N LEU A 341 4.48 0.47 -7.46
CA LEU A 341 3.61 1.61 -7.74
C LEU A 341 3.08 2.25 -6.47
N GLY A 342 2.99 3.57 -6.47
CA GLY A 342 2.32 4.37 -5.47
C GLY A 342 1.35 5.36 -6.11
N THR A 343 0.30 5.72 -5.39
CA THR A 343 -0.63 6.75 -5.87
C THR A 343 -0.20 8.15 -5.49
N ASP A 344 0.66 8.28 -4.48
CA ASP A 344 0.85 9.53 -3.76
C ASP A 344 -0.45 9.96 -3.03
N GLY A 345 -0.54 11.19 -2.52
CA GLY A 345 -1.74 11.70 -1.87
C GLY A 345 -2.85 12.08 -2.85
N SER A 346 -4.11 12.07 -2.39
CA SER A 346 -5.24 12.53 -3.22
C SER A 346 -5.20 14.03 -3.54
N ALA A 347 -4.41 14.82 -2.84
CA ALA A 347 -4.19 16.22 -3.19
C ALA A 347 -3.21 16.37 -4.35
N SER A 348 -2.25 15.45 -4.51
CA SER A 348 -1.23 15.44 -5.55
C SER A 348 -1.58 14.59 -6.77
N ASN A 349 -2.54 13.65 -6.65
CA ASN A 349 -2.98 12.76 -7.73
C ASN A 349 -4.47 12.92 -8.07
N ASN A 350 -5.31 13.30 -7.12
CA ASN A 350 -6.76 13.31 -7.11
C ASN A 350 -7.43 11.92 -7.03
N ARG A 351 -6.72 10.79 -7.20
CA ARG A 351 -7.27 9.42 -7.12
C ARG A 351 -6.31 8.47 -6.40
N LEU A 352 -6.84 7.59 -5.56
CA LEU A 352 -6.10 6.47 -4.97
C LEU A 352 -6.43 5.19 -5.77
N ASP A 353 -5.91 5.11 -7.01
CA ASP A 353 -6.33 4.12 -8.01
C ASP A 353 -5.12 3.47 -8.69
N LEU A 354 -4.72 2.29 -8.22
CA LEU A 354 -3.57 1.57 -8.78
C LEU A 354 -3.84 0.97 -10.17
N PHE A 355 -5.09 0.78 -10.60
CA PHE A 355 -5.36 0.39 -11.99
C PHE A 355 -4.98 1.52 -12.95
N GLN A 356 -5.28 2.77 -12.57
CA GLN A 356 -4.84 3.95 -13.33
C GLN A 356 -3.31 4.04 -13.35
N GLU A 357 -2.64 3.87 -12.19
CA GLU A 357 -1.18 3.94 -12.11
C GLU A 357 -0.50 2.83 -12.94
N MET A 358 -1.00 1.59 -12.92
CA MET A 358 -0.50 0.50 -13.76
C MET A 358 -0.58 0.83 -15.26
N ARG A 359 -1.77 1.29 -15.68
CA ARG A 359 -2.01 1.65 -17.09
C ARG A 359 -1.09 2.79 -17.54
N LEU A 360 -1.00 3.83 -16.71
CA LEU A 360 -0.20 5.01 -17.02
C LEU A 360 1.29 4.68 -17.07
N ALA A 361 1.81 3.94 -16.10
CA ALA A 361 3.20 3.48 -16.09
C ALA A 361 3.54 2.68 -17.36
N ALA A 362 2.68 1.71 -17.73
CA ALA A 362 2.89 0.90 -18.92
C ALA A 362 2.87 1.72 -20.23
N LEU A 363 1.93 2.66 -20.38
CA LEU A 363 1.82 3.50 -21.57
C LEU A 363 2.97 4.51 -21.69
N LEU A 364 3.35 5.14 -20.58
CA LEU A 364 4.49 6.07 -20.54
C LEU A 364 5.80 5.36 -20.88
N ALA A 365 6.04 4.18 -20.29
CA ALA A 365 7.25 3.40 -20.60
C ALA A 365 7.38 3.11 -22.09
N LYS A 366 6.28 2.73 -22.76
CA LYS A 366 6.25 2.49 -24.22
C LYS A 366 6.48 3.77 -25.02
N GLY A 367 5.73 4.83 -24.70
CA GLY A 367 5.81 6.11 -25.40
C GLY A 367 7.20 6.75 -25.31
N LEU A 368 7.80 6.73 -24.13
CA LEU A 368 9.12 7.34 -23.90
C LEU A 368 10.28 6.52 -24.47
N SER A 369 10.19 5.18 -24.46
CA SER A 369 11.24 4.33 -25.02
C SER A 369 11.13 4.12 -26.53
N GLY A 370 9.96 4.40 -27.14
CA GLY A 370 9.66 4.04 -28.54
C GLY A 370 9.56 2.52 -28.77
N ASP A 371 9.48 1.72 -27.70
CA ASP A 371 9.35 0.25 -27.77
C ASP A 371 8.01 -0.19 -27.18
N ALA A 372 7.12 -0.73 -28.03
CA ALA A 372 5.82 -1.24 -27.60
C ALA A 372 5.91 -2.43 -26.62
N ARG A 373 7.07 -3.07 -26.49
CA ARG A 373 7.34 -4.17 -25.55
C ARG A 373 7.79 -3.68 -24.17
N ALA A 374 8.17 -2.43 -24.02
CA ALA A 374 8.59 -1.85 -22.73
C ALA A 374 7.46 -1.98 -21.71
N LEU A 375 7.79 -2.41 -20.49
CA LEU A 375 6.86 -2.61 -19.38
C LEU A 375 5.58 -3.36 -19.81
N PRO A 376 5.67 -4.67 -20.08
CA PRO A 376 4.51 -5.48 -20.46
C PRO A 376 3.52 -5.59 -19.31
N ALA A 377 2.26 -5.93 -19.59
CA ALA A 377 1.15 -5.97 -18.63
C ALA A 377 1.47 -6.80 -17.37
N GLN A 378 2.05 -7.99 -17.54
CA GLN A 378 2.45 -8.84 -16.41
C GLN A 378 3.45 -8.14 -15.46
N ARG A 379 4.35 -7.29 -16.00
CA ARG A 379 5.31 -6.54 -15.18
C ARG A 379 4.62 -5.39 -14.45
N ALA A 380 3.70 -4.67 -15.09
CA ALA A 380 2.92 -3.62 -14.46
C ALA A 380 2.05 -4.18 -13.31
N LEU A 381 1.45 -5.36 -13.49
CA LEU A 381 0.70 -6.05 -12.43
C LEU A 381 1.62 -6.44 -11.26
N SER A 382 2.85 -6.92 -11.54
CA SER A 382 3.84 -7.22 -10.50
C SER A 382 4.22 -5.95 -9.71
N MET A 383 4.40 -4.82 -10.38
CA MET A 383 4.70 -3.53 -9.73
C MET A 383 3.59 -3.08 -8.77
N ALA A 384 2.33 -3.39 -9.09
CA ALA A 384 1.18 -3.06 -8.24
C ALA A 384 0.91 -4.11 -7.13
N THR A 385 1.66 -5.20 -7.07
CA THR A 385 1.43 -6.33 -6.15
C THR A 385 2.74 -6.77 -5.49
N LEU A 386 3.42 -7.77 -6.07
CA LEU A 386 4.59 -8.44 -5.49
C LEU A 386 5.81 -7.50 -5.32
N ASP A 387 6.06 -6.61 -6.29
CA ASP A 387 7.22 -5.71 -6.19
C ASP A 387 7.01 -4.63 -5.12
N GLY A 388 5.76 -4.14 -4.96
CA GLY A 388 5.38 -3.30 -3.83
C GLY A 388 5.54 -4.01 -2.49
N ALA A 389 5.10 -5.27 -2.41
CA ALA A 389 5.26 -6.09 -1.22
C ALA A 389 6.75 -6.33 -0.88
N ARG A 390 7.63 -6.57 -1.90
CA ARG A 390 9.08 -6.68 -1.70
C ARG A 390 9.69 -5.43 -1.11
N ALA A 391 9.33 -4.26 -1.64
CA ALA A 391 9.82 -3.00 -1.12
C ALA A 391 9.49 -2.80 0.37
N LEU A 392 8.31 -3.28 0.80
CA LEU A 392 7.87 -3.27 2.20
C LEU A 392 8.39 -4.46 3.02
N ARG A 393 9.14 -5.40 2.41
CA ARG A 393 9.58 -6.67 3.01
C ARG A 393 8.43 -7.56 3.48
N LEU A 394 7.28 -7.45 2.81
CA LEU A 394 6.06 -8.21 3.07
C LEU A 394 5.80 -9.30 2.00
N ASP A 395 6.71 -9.50 1.05
CA ASP A 395 6.55 -10.46 -0.07
C ASP A 395 6.53 -11.93 0.38
N HIS A 396 7.00 -12.22 1.58
CA HIS A 396 6.81 -13.52 2.23
C HIS A 396 5.37 -13.76 2.69
N ALA A 397 4.58 -12.69 2.85
CA ALA A 397 3.22 -12.73 3.40
C ALA A 397 2.12 -12.35 2.40
N ILE A 398 2.37 -11.40 1.48
CA ILE A 398 1.37 -10.86 0.52
C ILE A 398 1.98 -10.65 -0.87
N GLY A 399 1.20 -10.11 -1.79
CA GLY A 399 1.65 -9.69 -3.14
C GLY A 399 1.59 -10.78 -4.21
N SER A 400 1.33 -12.04 -3.84
CA SER A 400 1.09 -13.15 -4.77
C SER A 400 0.15 -14.19 -4.15
N ILE A 401 -0.54 -14.97 -5.00
CA ILE A 401 -1.43 -16.06 -4.54
C ILE A 401 -0.63 -17.34 -4.48
N GLU A 402 -0.07 -17.62 -3.31
CA GLU A 402 0.77 -18.80 -3.03
C GLU A 402 0.39 -19.41 -1.69
N SER A 403 0.48 -20.76 -1.59
CA SER A 403 0.24 -21.46 -0.33
C SER A 403 1.15 -20.91 0.79
N GLY A 404 0.58 -20.72 1.98
CA GLY A 404 1.24 -20.18 3.17
C GLY A 404 1.15 -18.64 3.30
N LYS A 405 0.91 -17.91 2.21
CA LYS A 405 0.71 -16.45 2.27
C LYS A 405 -0.68 -16.09 2.82
N LEU A 406 -0.82 -14.86 3.27
CA LEU A 406 -2.09 -14.30 3.71
C LEU A 406 -3.03 -14.16 2.52
N ALA A 407 -4.31 -14.40 2.75
CA ALA A 407 -5.35 -14.23 1.74
C ALA A 407 -5.75 -12.75 1.61
N ASP A 408 -4.80 -11.92 1.19
CA ASP A 408 -5.02 -10.55 0.74
C ASP A 408 -5.31 -10.62 -0.76
N LEU A 409 -6.59 -10.53 -1.15
CA LEU A 409 -7.08 -10.87 -2.49
C LEU A 409 -8.06 -9.82 -3.01
N ALA A 410 -8.11 -9.64 -4.34
CA ALA A 410 -9.11 -8.84 -5.02
C ALA A 410 -9.71 -9.59 -6.21
N ALA A 411 -11.03 -9.52 -6.35
CA ALA A 411 -11.74 -10.09 -7.49
C ALA A 411 -12.18 -8.98 -8.45
N VAL A 412 -11.80 -9.11 -9.71
CA VAL A 412 -12.08 -8.17 -10.80
C VAL A 412 -13.10 -8.79 -11.73
N GLU A 413 -14.24 -8.13 -11.92
CA GLU A 413 -15.33 -8.59 -12.76
C GLU A 413 -15.04 -8.35 -14.25
N PHE A 414 -15.23 -9.40 -15.07
CA PHE A 414 -15.06 -9.34 -16.52
C PHE A 414 -16.39 -9.46 -17.29
N ASN A 415 -17.51 -9.52 -16.59
CA ASN A 415 -18.83 -9.72 -17.21
C ASN A 415 -19.56 -8.41 -17.50
N VAL A 416 -18.84 -7.42 -17.94
CA VAL A 416 -19.40 -6.15 -18.44
C VAL A 416 -19.00 -5.96 -19.88
N PRO A 417 -19.83 -5.30 -20.72
CA PRO A 417 -19.55 -5.14 -22.15
C PRO A 417 -18.16 -4.58 -22.43
N ASP A 418 -17.70 -3.65 -21.60
CA ASP A 418 -16.42 -2.95 -21.78
C ASP A 418 -15.19 -3.83 -21.48
N MET A 419 -15.40 -5.00 -20.86
CA MET A 419 -14.38 -6.00 -20.55
C MET A 419 -14.40 -7.19 -21.53
N LEU A 420 -15.23 -7.16 -22.56
CA LEU A 420 -15.39 -8.26 -23.53
C LEU A 420 -15.15 -7.79 -24.97
N PRO A 421 -14.59 -8.67 -25.83
CA PRO A 421 -14.09 -10.01 -25.54
C PRO A 421 -12.76 -9.99 -24.79
N CYS A 422 -12.48 -11.01 -23.94
CA CYS A 422 -11.21 -11.17 -23.26
C CYS A 422 -10.39 -12.30 -23.88
N TYR A 423 -9.22 -11.98 -24.42
CA TYR A 423 -8.25 -12.93 -24.97
C TYR A 423 -7.06 -13.16 -24.03
N ASP A 424 -6.71 -12.18 -23.21
CA ASP A 424 -5.65 -12.23 -22.21
C ASP A 424 -6.09 -11.47 -20.95
N PRO A 425 -6.43 -12.16 -19.85
CA PRO A 425 -6.91 -11.49 -18.65
C PRO A 425 -5.86 -10.61 -17.98
N ILE A 426 -4.55 -10.90 -18.09
CA ILE A 426 -3.50 -10.03 -17.55
C ILE A 426 -3.43 -8.72 -18.32
N SER A 427 -3.52 -8.78 -19.64
CA SER A 427 -3.60 -7.59 -20.50
C SER A 427 -4.82 -6.73 -20.14
N HIS A 428 -5.99 -7.37 -19.94
CA HIS A 428 -7.22 -6.68 -19.57
C HIS A 428 -7.13 -5.99 -18.21
N LEU A 429 -6.49 -6.61 -17.21
CA LEU A 429 -6.28 -5.99 -15.90
C LEU A 429 -5.49 -4.68 -15.97
N VAL A 430 -4.58 -4.55 -16.94
CA VAL A 430 -3.71 -3.36 -17.03
C VAL A 430 -4.25 -2.32 -18.00
N TYR A 431 -4.81 -2.75 -19.15
CA TYR A 431 -5.16 -1.82 -20.22
C TYR A 431 -6.66 -1.52 -20.32
N THR A 432 -7.51 -2.36 -19.75
CA THR A 432 -8.97 -2.27 -19.88
C THR A 432 -9.66 -2.04 -18.54
N ALA A 433 -9.33 -2.83 -17.51
CA ALA A 433 -9.96 -2.75 -16.21
C ALA A 433 -9.68 -1.42 -15.51
N GLY A 434 -10.62 -0.99 -14.69
CA GLY A 434 -10.51 0.08 -13.72
C GLY A 434 -10.96 -0.38 -12.33
N ARG A 435 -10.84 0.49 -11.35
CA ARG A 435 -11.29 0.23 -9.97
C ARG A 435 -12.78 -0.11 -9.88
N GLU A 436 -13.58 0.36 -10.84
CA GLU A 436 -15.00 0.07 -10.96
C GLU A 436 -15.30 -1.40 -11.27
N ASN A 437 -14.33 -2.16 -11.74
CA ASN A 437 -14.46 -3.60 -12.00
C ASN A 437 -14.15 -4.46 -10.78
N VAL A 438 -13.59 -3.89 -9.70
CA VAL A 438 -13.34 -4.62 -8.45
C VAL A 438 -14.65 -4.89 -7.74
N SER A 439 -14.99 -6.16 -7.54
CA SER A 439 -16.25 -6.59 -6.94
C SER A 439 -16.10 -7.04 -5.48
N HIS A 440 -15.02 -7.79 -5.17
CA HIS A 440 -14.76 -8.33 -3.84
C HIS A 440 -13.32 -8.11 -3.44
N VAL A 441 -13.10 -7.87 -2.14
CA VAL A 441 -11.75 -7.70 -1.57
C VAL A 441 -11.67 -8.38 -0.22
N TRP A 442 -10.62 -9.15 -0.02
CA TRP A 442 -10.29 -9.79 1.25
C TRP A 442 -8.94 -9.29 1.76
N VAL A 443 -8.83 -9.13 3.08
CA VAL A 443 -7.57 -8.88 3.79
C VAL A 443 -7.42 -9.95 4.88
N ALA A 444 -6.34 -10.71 4.82
CA ALA A 444 -6.11 -11.87 5.68
C ALA A 444 -7.36 -12.81 5.73
N GLY A 445 -7.97 -13.09 4.58
CA GLY A 445 -9.15 -13.93 4.43
C GLY A 445 -10.47 -13.30 4.86
N ARG A 446 -10.46 -12.10 5.46
CA ARG A 446 -11.67 -11.39 5.87
C ARG A 446 -12.24 -10.60 4.69
N LEU A 447 -13.49 -10.85 4.33
CA LEU A 447 -14.21 -10.12 3.29
C LEU A 447 -14.52 -8.67 3.75
N LEU A 448 -13.94 -7.69 3.06
CA LEU A 448 -14.11 -6.26 3.37
C LEU A 448 -14.96 -5.52 2.34
N VAL A 449 -14.92 -5.97 1.09
CA VAL A 449 -15.77 -5.44 0.00
C VAL A 449 -16.51 -6.62 -0.63
N GLU A 450 -17.81 -6.49 -0.78
CA GLU A 450 -18.66 -7.44 -1.47
C GLU A 450 -19.59 -6.70 -2.44
N ASN A 451 -19.61 -7.12 -3.70
CA ASN A 451 -20.40 -6.46 -4.74
C ASN A 451 -20.17 -4.94 -4.79
N ARG A 452 -18.89 -4.50 -4.62
CA ARG A 452 -18.42 -3.10 -4.59
C ARG A 452 -18.81 -2.30 -3.35
N GLU A 453 -19.50 -2.92 -2.39
CA GLU A 453 -19.94 -2.28 -1.15
C GLU A 453 -19.01 -2.68 0.00
N LEU A 454 -18.69 -1.71 0.86
CA LEU A 454 -17.92 -1.96 2.08
C LEU A 454 -18.79 -2.71 3.10
N LYS A 455 -18.24 -3.78 3.68
CA LYS A 455 -18.96 -4.61 4.68
C LYS A 455 -19.00 -4.00 6.08
N ASN A 456 -18.01 -3.22 6.42
CA ASN A 456 -17.77 -2.76 7.80
C ASN A 456 -18.06 -1.26 8.01
N ARG A 457 -18.45 -0.54 6.96
CA ARG A 457 -18.73 0.91 7.07
C ARG A 457 -19.90 1.30 6.15
N PRO A 458 -21.01 1.78 6.71
CA PRO A 458 -22.13 2.30 5.91
C PRO A 458 -21.70 3.50 5.05
N LYS A 459 -22.22 3.56 3.83
CA LYS A 459 -21.93 4.65 2.89
C LYS A 459 -22.28 6.02 3.46
N ASN A 460 -23.41 6.13 4.16
CA ASN A 460 -23.88 7.38 4.77
C ASN A 460 -22.91 7.96 5.80
N ASP A 461 -22.16 7.11 6.53
CA ASP A 461 -21.18 7.59 7.51
C ASP A 461 -20.03 8.32 6.80
N LEU A 462 -19.57 7.78 5.65
CA LEU A 462 -18.54 8.41 4.84
C LEU A 462 -19.04 9.70 4.17
N GLU A 463 -20.30 9.71 3.69
CA GLU A 463 -20.91 10.90 3.09
C GLU A 463 -21.05 12.04 4.11
N ASN A 464 -21.48 11.74 5.33
CA ASN A 464 -21.57 12.72 6.42
C ASN A 464 -20.19 13.30 6.78
N LEU A 465 -19.17 12.45 6.83
CA LEU A 465 -17.79 12.86 7.08
C LEU A 465 -17.26 13.78 5.96
N ILE A 466 -17.50 13.44 4.69
CA ILE A 466 -17.12 14.26 3.54
C ILE A 466 -17.78 15.65 3.64
N VAL A 467 -19.07 15.72 3.87
CA VAL A 467 -19.81 16.99 4.00
C VAL A 467 -19.27 17.84 5.15
N LEU A 468 -18.98 17.23 6.29
CA LEU A 468 -18.40 17.92 7.45
C LEU A 468 -17.08 18.59 7.09
N TRP A 469 -16.15 17.85 6.50
CA TRP A 469 -14.82 18.36 6.17
C TRP A 469 -14.84 19.32 4.96
N GLN A 470 -15.68 19.05 3.96
CA GLN A 470 -15.87 19.97 2.85
C GLN A 470 -16.32 21.35 3.33
N ASN A 471 -17.27 21.40 4.27
CA ASN A 471 -17.74 22.66 4.86
C ASN A 471 -16.61 23.37 5.63
N ARG A 472 -15.81 22.64 6.41
CA ARG A 472 -14.69 23.21 7.17
C ARG A 472 -13.63 23.80 6.26
N LEU A 473 -13.22 23.06 5.22
CA LEU A 473 -12.15 23.48 4.29
C LEU A 473 -12.62 24.59 3.33
N SER A 474 -13.91 24.63 2.94
CA SER A 474 -14.43 25.60 1.97
C SER A 474 -14.82 26.95 2.55
N MET A 475 -15.06 27.07 3.85
CA MET A 475 -15.38 28.36 4.49
C MET A 475 -14.20 29.33 4.40
N GLU A 476 -12.99 28.86 4.16
CA GLU A 476 -11.75 29.64 4.19
C GLU A 476 -11.16 29.94 2.80
N THR A 477 -11.60 29.24 1.74
CA THR A 477 -11.24 29.60 0.36
C THR A 477 -11.93 30.87 -0.14
N LYS A 478 -12.89 31.41 0.64
CA LYS A 478 -13.66 32.60 0.32
C LYS A 478 -13.26 33.84 1.16
N ALA A 479 -12.35 33.69 2.10
CA ALA A 479 -11.77 34.78 2.91
C ALA A 479 -10.35 35.10 2.43
#